data_2e1028b5e8d18812bcea3d59146a48bb
#
_entry.id   2e1028b5e8d18812bcea3d59146a48bb
#
_cell.length_a   1.000
_cell.length_b   1.000
_cell.length_c   1.000
_cell.angle_alpha   90.00
_cell.angle_beta   90.00
_cell.angle_gamma   90.00
#
_symmetry.space_group_name_H-M   'P 1'
#
loop_
_entity.id
_entity.type
_entity.pdbx_description
1 polymer ?
#
loop_
_entity_poly.entity_id
_entity_poly.type
_entity_poly.pdbx_seq_one_letter_code
_entity_poly.pdbx_strand_id
1 'polypeptide(L)'
;MYLEKINAPEDVRQLNTEELRALAEEMRQALLFRLSRHGGHFGPNFGMVEATIALHYVFDSPRDKIVYDVSHQSYPHKMLTGRKNAYLSEEHFEDVSGYTNPEESEHDFFNVGHTSTSVSLASGLAKARDLKGEDGNVIAVIGDGSLSGGEALEGLDFAGEMHSNFIVVINDNDMSIAENHGGLYRNLKLLRDTDGKAECNLFRAMGLDYVFVKDGNDIEALIAAFRQVKDSKTPVAVHIVTQKGKGYALAEQHKEEWHWHLPFDIATGKTTVPAGGEKDYDTVTAEYLLKKMQEDASVCAITSATPTVFGFTKELRERAGKQFIDVGIAEEHAAAMASGIAKNGGKPFWGVYSSFLQRTYDQISQDICINQNAVTIAVYTASVYGMNDVTHLGIYDIPMISNIPNLVYLAPVTAEDYLAMLDWSLEQTEHPVAIRVPIQYISDGKPVTKNFGNLNRYEMTQEGSEIAIVALGSFYPLGVAAAEKIAQKTGITPTLINPYYITGLDTDCLEQLKKNHRVVLTLEDGVLDGGFGEKIARFYGDSKVRTKCFGLKKEFLDRYEVSEVLRENHLTAEQIAEDAVTMLAE
;
A
#
# COMPACT_ATOMS: atom_id res chain seq x y z
N MET A 1 1.39 19.34 -32.36
CA MET A 1 1.85 19.25 -30.97
C MET A 1 3.21 18.54 -30.94
N TYR A 2 4.07 18.89 -30.00
CA TYR A 2 5.38 18.21 -29.84
C TYR A 2 5.20 16.81 -29.28
N LEU A 3 4.35 16.64 -28.24
CA LEU A 3 4.10 15.32 -27.61
C LEU A 3 3.67 14.25 -28.62
N GLU A 4 2.85 14.59 -29.61
CA GLU A 4 2.43 13.65 -30.65
C GLU A 4 3.60 13.09 -31.47
N LYS A 5 4.70 13.85 -31.57
CA LYS A 5 5.90 13.47 -32.33
C LYS A 5 6.89 12.64 -31.51
N ILE A 6 6.78 12.63 -30.18
CA ILE A 6 7.65 11.86 -29.30
C ILE A 6 7.19 10.39 -29.30
N ASN A 7 8.01 9.51 -29.83
CA ASN A 7 7.79 8.05 -29.82
C ASN A 7 8.82 7.33 -28.96
N ALA A 8 9.98 7.94 -28.75
CA ALA A 8 11.06 7.41 -27.94
C ALA A 8 11.88 8.57 -27.32
N PRO A 9 12.70 8.31 -26.29
CA PRO A 9 13.53 9.34 -25.66
C PRO A 9 14.46 10.09 -26.61
N GLU A 10 14.87 9.45 -27.70
CA GLU A 10 15.69 10.08 -28.75
C GLU A 10 15.03 11.30 -29.39
N ASP A 11 13.70 11.29 -29.50
CA ASP A 11 12.95 12.41 -30.09
C ASP A 11 13.01 13.64 -29.18
N VAL A 12 13.05 13.44 -27.85
CA VAL A 12 13.18 14.54 -26.88
C VAL A 12 14.52 15.26 -27.07
N ARG A 13 15.59 14.54 -27.36
CA ARG A 13 16.95 15.10 -27.54
C ARG A 13 17.09 15.98 -28.79
N GLN A 14 16.14 15.91 -29.73
CA GLN A 14 16.14 16.73 -30.94
C GLN A 14 15.52 18.12 -30.71
N LEU A 15 14.83 18.33 -29.59
CA LEU A 15 14.13 19.56 -29.29
C LEU A 15 15.06 20.63 -28.73
N ASN A 16 14.82 21.89 -29.11
CA ASN A 16 15.47 23.03 -28.47
C ASN A 16 14.75 23.41 -27.15
N THR A 17 15.30 24.35 -26.39
CA THR A 17 14.77 24.74 -25.08
C THR A 17 13.32 25.25 -25.12
N GLU A 18 12.95 26.06 -26.14
CA GLU A 18 11.58 26.56 -26.27
C GLU A 18 10.60 25.44 -26.59
N GLU A 19 11.00 24.48 -27.42
CA GLU A 19 10.23 23.29 -27.76
C GLU A 19 10.08 22.36 -26.56
N LEU A 20 11.11 22.21 -25.71
CA LEU A 20 11.03 21.45 -24.47
C LEU A 20 10.05 22.06 -23.47
N ARG A 21 10.01 23.40 -23.36
CA ARG A 21 9.02 24.10 -22.53
C ARG A 21 7.60 23.89 -23.05
N ALA A 22 7.42 23.96 -24.38
CA ALA A 22 6.13 23.67 -24.99
C ALA A 22 5.70 22.22 -24.78
N LEU A 23 6.64 21.26 -24.90
CA LEU A 23 6.41 19.84 -24.58
C LEU A 23 5.94 19.66 -23.14
N ALA A 24 6.56 20.33 -22.18
CA ALA A 24 6.16 20.25 -20.77
C ALA A 24 4.71 20.69 -20.55
N GLU A 25 4.28 21.77 -21.21
CA GLU A 25 2.90 22.22 -21.12
C GLU A 25 1.92 21.25 -21.81
N GLU A 26 2.27 20.71 -22.96
CA GLU A 26 1.46 19.69 -23.64
C GLU A 26 1.32 18.41 -22.80
N MET A 27 2.39 17.98 -22.11
CA MET A 27 2.34 16.84 -21.19
C MET A 27 1.42 17.10 -19.99
N ARG A 28 1.41 18.32 -19.44
CA ARG A 28 0.46 18.69 -18.37
C ARG A 28 -0.99 18.66 -18.85
N GLN A 29 -1.27 19.12 -20.07
CA GLN A 29 -2.60 19.02 -20.64
C GLN A 29 -3.03 17.56 -20.84
N ALA A 30 -2.12 16.70 -21.28
CA ALA A 30 -2.37 15.25 -21.41
C ALA A 30 -2.61 14.58 -20.05
N LEU A 31 -1.83 14.94 -19.00
CA LEU A 31 -2.07 14.49 -17.63
C LEU A 31 -3.45 14.93 -17.12
N LEU A 32 -3.80 16.20 -17.33
CA LEU A 32 -5.09 16.75 -16.91
C LEU A 32 -6.25 16.05 -17.63
N PHE A 33 -6.10 15.80 -18.94
CA PHE A 33 -7.09 15.07 -19.73
C PHE A 33 -7.35 13.68 -19.17
N ARG A 34 -6.29 12.88 -18.93
CA ARG A 34 -6.42 11.53 -18.37
C ARG A 34 -6.96 11.54 -16.95
N LEU A 35 -6.32 12.30 -16.06
CA LEU A 35 -6.61 12.24 -14.63
C LEU A 35 -7.99 12.78 -14.27
N SER A 36 -8.50 13.77 -15.01
CA SER A 36 -9.87 14.25 -14.80
C SER A 36 -10.95 13.21 -15.15
N ARG A 37 -10.64 12.22 -16.01
CA ARG A 37 -11.57 11.18 -16.48
C ARG A 37 -11.37 9.83 -15.83
N HIS A 38 -10.12 9.47 -15.56
CA HIS A 38 -9.74 8.16 -15.06
C HIS A 38 -9.37 8.18 -13.56
N GLY A 39 -8.88 9.34 -13.06
CA GLY A 39 -8.26 9.43 -11.74
C GLY A 39 -6.80 8.96 -11.73
N GLY A 40 -6.18 8.95 -10.55
CA GLY A 40 -4.80 8.51 -10.34
C GLY A 40 -3.93 9.52 -9.58
N HIS A 41 -2.61 9.30 -9.55
CA HIS A 41 -1.66 10.16 -8.87
C HIS A 41 -1.49 11.48 -9.61
N PHE A 42 -1.95 12.58 -9.00
CA PHE A 42 -2.01 13.90 -9.63
C PHE A 42 -0.77 14.74 -9.32
N GLY A 43 -0.63 15.18 -8.09
CA GLY A 43 0.40 16.13 -7.67
C GLY A 43 1.84 15.69 -7.96
N PRO A 44 2.20 14.42 -7.68
CA PRO A 44 3.53 13.89 -7.99
C PRO A 44 3.90 13.99 -9.48
N ASN A 45 2.97 13.65 -10.38
CA ASN A 45 3.22 13.67 -11.81
C ASN A 45 3.36 15.08 -12.37
N PHE A 46 2.51 16.01 -11.95
CA PHE A 46 2.58 17.42 -12.36
C PHE A 46 3.87 18.09 -11.91
N GLY A 47 4.40 17.72 -10.75
CA GLY A 47 5.66 18.24 -10.20
C GLY A 47 6.90 17.76 -10.95
N MET A 48 6.84 16.55 -11.55
CA MET A 48 8.00 15.87 -12.15
C MET A 48 8.13 16.04 -13.67
N VAL A 49 7.27 16.81 -14.33
CA VAL A 49 7.26 16.92 -15.80
C VAL A 49 8.62 17.41 -16.33
N GLU A 50 9.12 18.55 -15.87
CA GLU A 50 10.39 19.11 -16.34
C GLU A 50 11.58 18.24 -15.98
N ALA A 51 11.59 17.67 -14.76
CA ALA A 51 12.67 16.80 -14.32
C ALA A 51 12.74 15.53 -15.18
N THR A 52 11.59 14.95 -15.55
CA THR A 52 11.53 13.79 -16.43
C THR A 52 11.97 14.11 -17.85
N ILE A 53 11.55 15.25 -18.42
CA ILE A 53 12.03 15.73 -19.72
C ILE A 53 13.56 15.88 -19.69
N ALA A 54 14.11 16.54 -18.67
CA ALA A 54 15.55 16.77 -18.56
C ALA A 54 16.34 15.46 -18.38
N LEU A 55 15.80 14.48 -17.63
CA LEU A 55 16.39 13.14 -17.52
C LEU A 55 16.50 12.48 -18.90
N HIS A 56 15.42 12.42 -19.68
CA HIS A 56 15.42 11.80 -21.01
C HIS A 56 16.16 12.63 -22.07
N TYR A 57 16.35 13.93 -21.84
CA TYR A 57 17.16 14.78 -22.68
C TYR A 57 18.67 14.54 -22.51
N VAL A 58 19.10 14.26 -21.27
CA VAL A 58 20.52 14.12 -20.93
C VAL A 58 20.97 12.67 -20.96
N PHE A 59 20.20 11.75 -20.42
CA PHE A 59 20.54 10.33 -20.29
C PHE A 59 19.95 9.49 -21.42
N ASP A 60 20.66 8.41 -21.76
CA ASP A 60 20.35 7.56 -22.90
C ASP A 60 19.64 6.27 -22.45
N SER A 61 18.37 6.40 -22.02
CA SER A 61 17.56 5.26 -21.62
C SER A 61 17.17 4.40 -22.84
N PRO A 62 17.21 3.04 -22.77
CA PRO A 62 17.41 2.19 -21.59
C PRO A 62 18.87 1.84 -21.26
N ARG A 63 19.86 2.32 -22.04
CA ARG A 63 21.29 2.12 -21.73
C ARG A 63 21.65 2.73 -20.37
N ASP A 64 21.30 3.99 -20.16
CA ASP A 64 21.31 4.64 -18.86
C ASP A 64 20.03 4.25 -18.12
N LYS A 65 20.17 3.68 -16.93
CA LYS A 65 19.07 3.06 -16.20
C LYS A 65 18.47 4.03 -15.20
N ILE A 66 17.16 4.28 -15.31
CA ILE A 66 16.44 5.17 -14.40
C ILE A 66 15.44 4.33 -13.58
N VAL A 67 15.57 4.35 -12.26
CA VAL A 67 14.67 3.67 -11.32
C VAL A 67 13.90 4.71 -10.52
N TYR A 68 12.58 4.71 -10.66
CA TYR A 68 11.69 5.61 -9.92
C TYR A 68 11.23 4.96 -8.62
N ASP A 69 11.40 5.67 -7.50
CA ASP A 69 10.87 5.26 -6.20
C ASP A 69 9.35 5.34 -6.19
N VAL A 70 8.66 4.37 -5.61
CA VAL A 70 7.19 4.20 -5.73
C VAL A 70 6.73 4.09 -7.19
N SER A 71 7.33 4.88 -8.05
CA SER A 71 7.05 5.07 -9.48
C SER A 71 5.67 5.67 -9.84
N HIS A 72 4.90 6.08 -8.84
CA HIS A 72 3.61 6.76 -9.01
C HIS A 72 3.73 8.14 -9.72
N GLN A 73 4.93 8.70 -9.82
CA GLN A 73 5.28 9.92 -10.55
C GLN A 73 5.83 9.65 -11.97
N SER A 74 5.68 8.42 -12.48
CA SER A 74 6.28 7.99 -13.75
C SER A 74 5.41 8.26 -15.00
N TYR A 75 4.27 8.92 -14.88
CA TYR A 75 3.42 9.19 -16.05
C TYR A 75 4.13 10.03 -17.13
N PRO A 76 4.88 11.10 -16.78
CA PRO A 76 5.72 11.79 -17.76
C PRO A 76 6.76 10.86 -18.42
N HIS A 77 7.37 9.95 -17.69
CA HIS A 77 8.29 8.95 -18.21
C HIS A 77 7.59 8.02 -19.23
N LYS A 78 6.40 7.51 -18.90
CA LYS A 78 5.61 6.68 -19.81
C LYS A 78 5.27 7.42 -21.12
N MET A 79 4.92 8.70 -21.05
CA MET A 79 4.65 9.51 -22.26
C MET A 79 5.87 9.61 -23.17
N LEU A 80 7.08 9.76 -22.60
CA LEU A 80 8.32 9.92 -23.35
C LEU A 80 8.94 8.60 -23.84
N THR A 81 8.44 7.46 -23.34
CA THR A 81 8.93 6.11 -23.66
C THR A 81 7.90 5.28 -24.45
N GLY A 82 7.16 5.93 -25.35
CA GLY A 82 6.30 5.27 -26.33
C GLY A 82 4.85 5.04 -25.91
N ARG A 83 4.47 5.38 -24.67
CA ARG A 83 3.13 5.10 -24.10
C ARG A 83 2.22 6.33 -24.03
N LYS A 84 2.51 7.39 -24.79
CA LYS A 84 1.76 8.65 -24.76
C LYS A 84 0.26 8.50 -25.09
N ASN A 85 -0.13 7.51 -25.91
CA ASN A 85 -1.53 7.31 -26.30
C ASN A 85 -2.43 7.07 -25.10
N ALA A 86 -1.92 6.41 -24.04
CA ALA A 86 -2.63 6.25 -22.77
C ALA A 86 -2.97 7.57 -22.06
N TYR A 87 -2.45 8.68 -22.51
CA TYR A 87 -2.70 10.02 -21.96
C TYR A 87 -3.40 10.96 -22.97
N LEU A 88 -3.56 10.52 -24.21
CA LEU A 88 -4.15 11.33 -25.29
C LEU A 88 -5.51 10.80 -25.74
N SER A 89 -5.87 9.54 -25.44
CA SER A 89 -7.14 8.95 -25.86
C SER A 89 -7.70 8.04 -24.76
N GLU A 90 -9.01 8.13 -24.50
CA GLU A 90 -9.70 7.35 -23.47
C GLU A 90 -9.66 5.85 -23.73
N GLU A 91 -9.69 5.43 -25.00
CA GLU A 91 -9.62 4.01 -25.40
C GLU A 91 -8.30 3.31 -24.99
N HIS A 92 -7.25 4.10 -24.68
CA HIS A 92 -5.92 3.63 -24.31
C HIS A 92 -5.60 3.80 -22.82
N PHE A 93 -6.56 4.25 -22.00
CA PHE A 93 -6.30 4.49 -20.58
C PHE A 93 -5.81 3.25 -19.85
N GLU A 94 -6.33 2.08 -20.19
CA GLU A 94 -5.98 0.80 -19.56
C GLU A 94 -4.72 0.14 -20.14
N ASP A 95 -4.10 0.72 -21.17
CA ASP A 95 -2.88 0.16 -21.77
C ASP A 95 -1.66 0.30 -20.85
N VAL A 96 -1.74 1.11 -19.80
CA VAL A 96 -0.66 1.35 -18.86
C VAL A 96 -1.13 1.27 -17.41
N SER A 97 -0.29 0.74 -16.54
CA SER A 97 -0.49 0.78 -15.09
C SER A 97 -0.15 2.16 -14.51
N GLY A 98 -0.50 2.37 -13.24
CA GLY A 98 -0.16 3.58 -12.48
C GLY A 98 1.31 3.63 -12.00
N TYR A 99 2.10 2.60 -12.30
CA TYR A 99 3.48 2.39 -11.82
C TYR A 99 4.38 1.93 -12.97
N THR A 100 5.70 1.90 -12.76
CA THR A 100 6.61 1.29 -13.75
C THR A 100 6.35 -0.20 -13.87
N ASN A 101 6.38 -0.71 -15.10
CA ASN A 101 6.14 -2.12 -15.40
C ASN A 101 7.03 -2.58 -16.56
N PRO A 102 7.99 -3.51 -16.33
CA PRO A 102 8.85 -4.06 -17.37
C PRO A 102 8.11 -4.75 -18.52
N GLU A 103 6.89 -5.21 -18.31
CA GLU A 103 6.07 -5.78 -19.38
C GLU A 103 5.50 -4.73 -20.35
N GLU A 104 5.41 -3.47 -19.91
CA GLU A 104 4.96 -2.35 -20.75
C GLU A 104 6.10 -1.75 -21.59
N SER A 105 7.34 -1.74 -21.07
CA SER A 105 8.45 -1.04 -21.72
C SER A 105 9.82 -1.51 -21.22
N GLU A 106 10.79 -1.60 -22.13
CA GLU A 106 12.22 -1.85 -21.80
C GLU A 106 12.87 -0.72 -21.00
N HIS A 107 12.23 0.45 -20.90
CA HIS A 107 12.67 1.59 -20.09
C HIS A 107 12.29 1.46 -18.62
N ASP A 108 11.42 0.52 -18.26
CA ASP A 108 11.01 0.21 -16.90
C ASP A 108 11.76 -1.04 -16.42
N PHE A 109 12.60 -0.91 -15.38
CA PHE A 109 13.46 -2.03 -14.94
C PHE A 109 12.81 -2.90 -13.87
N PHE A 110 11.85 -2.36 -13.14
CA PHE A 110 11.16 -3.03 -12.03
C PHE A 110 9.70 -2.64 -11.97
N ASN A 111 8.86 -3.55 -11.50
CA ASN A 111 7.56 -3.19 -10.92
C ASN A 111 7.82 -2.58 -9.54
N VAL A 112 7.64 -1.28 -9.40
CA VAL A 112 7.84 -0.56 -8.13
C VAL A 112 6.52 0.12 -7.75
N GLY A 113 6.06 -0.09 -6.54
CA GLY A 113 4.86 0.58 -5.99
C GLY A 113 5.06 0.95 -4.53
N HIS A 114 6.03 0.33 -3.85
CA HIS A 114 6.40 0.67 -2.49
C HIS A 114 7.50 1.73 -2.46
N THR A 115 7.47 2.56 -1.43
CA THR A 115 8.44 3.63 -1.17
C THR A 115 9.80 3.11 -0.77
N SER A 116 10.83 3.96 -0.89
CA SER A 116 12.16 3.80 -0.27
C SER A 116 13.06 2.74 -0.90
N THR A 117 12.62 2.06 -1.96
CA THR A 117 13.36 0.91 -2.56
C THR A 117 14.26 1.30 -3.73
N SER A 118 14.04 2.46 -4.37
CA SER A 118 14.72 2.82 -5.62
C SER A 118 16.23 2.90 -5.49
N VAL A 119 16.74 3.44 -4.37
CA VAL A 119 18.18 3.57 -4.16
C VAL A 119 18.85 2.21 -4.08
N SER A 120 18.25 1.26 -3.35
CA SER A 120 18.74 -0.12 -3.24
C SER A 120 18.68 -0.86 -4.58
N LEU A 121 17.54 -0.79 -5.29
CA LEU A 121 17.39 -1.43 -6.60
C LEU A 121 18.37 -0.88 -7.63
N ALA A 122 18.52 0.44 -7.68
CA ALA A 122 19.45 1.10 -8.60
C ALA A 122 20.91 0.80 -8.23
N SER A 123 21.27 0.74 -6.93
CA SER A 123 22.63 0.36 -6.51
C SER A 123 22.99 -1.07 -6.96
N GLY A 124 22.01 -1.98 -6.92
CA GLY A 124 22.15 -3.33 -7.48
C GLY A 124 22.44 -3.34 -8.98
N LEU A 125 21.72 -2.49 -9.77
CA LEU A 125 21.97 -2.33 -11.20
C LEU A 125 23.38 -1.75 -11.47
N ALA A 126 23.79 -0.73 -10.69
CA ALA A 126 25.12 -0.14 -10.81
C ALA A 126 26.22 -1.16 -10.47
N LYS A 127 26.02 -1.94 -9.41
CA LYS A 127 26.98 -3.00 -9.04
C LYS A 127 27.09 -4.08 -10.11
N ALA A 128 25.98 -4.49 -10.72
CA ALA A 128 25.99 -5.46 -11.81
C ALA A 128 26.71 -4.93 -13.05
N ARG A 129 26.50 -3.65 -13.42
CA ARG A 129 27.24 -2.95 -14.48
C ARG A 129 28.75 -2.99 -14.21
N ASP A 130 29.17 -2.62 -12.99
CA ASP A 130 30.58 -2.56 -12.60
C ASP A 130 31.25 -3.94 -12.64
N LEU A 131 30.55 -4.98 -12.16
CA LEU A 131 31.04 -6.37 -12.19
C LEU A 131 31.25 -6.90 -13.61
N LYS A 132 30.41 -6.44 -14.56
CA LYS A 132 30.53 -6.83 -15.97
C LYS A 132 31.51 -5.95 -16.74
N GLY A 133 31.98 -4.84 -16.16
CA GLY A 133 32.79 -3.84 -16.85
C GLY A 133 32.02 -3.11 -17.95
N GLU A 134 30.72 -2.96 -17.81
CA GLU A 134 29.84 -2.24 -18.73
C GLU A 134 29.87 -0.73 -18.43
N ASP A 135 29.57 0.08 -19.43
CA ASP A 135 29.38 1.52 -19.31
C ASP A 135 27.89 1.88 -19.13
N GLY A 136 27.60 3.13 -18.76
CA GLY A 136 26.28 3.70 -18.62
C GLY A 136 26.02 4.26 -17.22
N ASN A 137 25.09 5.21 -17.16
CA ASN A 137 24.68 5.82 -15.90
C ASN A 137 23.58 4.99 -15.24
N VAL A 138 23.57 4.98 -13.90
CA VAL A 138 22.46 4.42 -13.14
C VAL A 138 21.91 5.50 -12.20
N ILE A 139 20.62 5.78 -12.33
CA ILE A 139 19.93 6.89 -11.69
C ILE A 139 18.79 6.34 -10.83
N ALA A 140 18.81 6.63 -9.54
CA ALA A 140 17.65 6.48 -8.66
C ALA A 140 16.93 7.84 -8.55
N VAL A 141 15.61 7.85 -8.71
CA VAL A 141 14.77 9.04 -8.49
C VAL A 141 13.90 8.77 -7.27
N ILE A 142 14.11 9.53 -6.19
CA ILE A 142 13.42 9.33 -4.92
C ILE A 142 12.80 10.64 -4.42
N GLY A 143 11.56 10.58 -3.94
CA GLY A 143 10.89 11.71 -3.28
C GLY A 143 11.40 11.93 -1.85
N ASP A 144 11.30 13.16 -1.39
CA ASP A 144 11.67 13.55 -0.02
C ASP A 144 10.90 12.74 1.04
N GLY A 145 9.61 12.47 0.84
CA GLY A 145 8.82 11.61 1.74
C GLY A 145 9.41 10.21 1.90
N SER A 146 9.84 9.60 0.80
CA SER A 146 10.41 8.23 0.79
C SER A 146 11.79 8.13 1.46
N LEU A 147 12.50 9.23 1.63
CA LEU A 147 13.80 9.24 2.33
C LEU A 147 13.71 8.88 3.81
N SER A 148 12.53 8.94 4.42
CA SER A 148 12.34 8.53 5.83
C SER A 148 12.34 7.01 6.03
N GLY A 149 12.19 6.22 4.97
CA GLY A 149 12.23 4.77 5.05
C GLY A 149 13.63 4.23 5.34
N GLY A 150 13.72 3.21 6.19
CA GLY A 150 15.00 2.60 6.59
C GLY A 150 15.81 2.12 5.39
N GLU A 151 15.18 1.41 4.44
CA GLU A 151 15.84 0.90 3.24
C GLU A 151 16.47 2.01 2.37
N ALA A 152 15.82 3.19 2.27
CA ALA A 152 16.39 4.32 1.55
C ALA A 152 17.67 4.83 2.22
N LEU A 153 17.69 4.90 3.55
CA LEU A 153 18.88 5.30 4.32
C LEU A 153 20.00 4.26 4.22
N GLU A 154 19.68 2.97 4.29
CA GLU A 154 20.63 1.87 4.07
C GLU A 154 21.23 1.92 2.65
N GLY A 155 20.37 2.16 1.64
CA GLY A 155 20.81 2.32 0.25
C GLY A 155 21.71 3.54 0.04
N LEU A 156 21.44 4.66 0.71
CA LEU A 156 22.29 5.86 0.66
C LEU A 156 23.63 5.63 1.38
N ASP A 157 23.62 4.94 2.51
CA ASP A 157 24.84 4.57 3.26
C ASP A 157 25.75 3.69 2.39
N PHE A 158 25.19 2.65 1.78
CA PHE A 158 25.91 1.81 0.83
C PHE A 158 26.41 2.58 -0.41
N ALA A 159 25.62 3.53 -0.91
CA ALA A 159 26.02 4.36 -2.04
C ALA A 159 27.32 5.13 -1.77
N GLY A 160 27.53 5.57 -0.52
CA GLY A 160 28.78 6.22 -0.09
C GLY A 160 30.04 5.35 -0.22
N GLU A 161 29.91 4.04 -0.18
CA GLU A 161 31.00 3.08 -0.39
C GLU A 161 31.25 2.76 -1.90
N MET A 162 30.37 3.23 -2.78
CA MET A 162 30.52 2.99 -4.22
C MET A 162 31.56 3.93 -4.83
N HIS A 163 32.55 3.40 -5.53
CA HIS A 163 33.58 4.17 -6.24
C HIS A 163 33.31 4.16 -7.75
N SER A 164 32.05 4.35 -8.14
CA SER A 164 31.61 4.30 -9.52
C SER A 164 30.45 5.26 -9.78
N ASN A 165 29.98 5.35 -11.01
CA ASN A 165 28.83 6.17 -11.38
C ASN A 165 27.57 5.65 -10.69
N PHE A 166 26.98 6.48 -9.83
CA PHE A 166 25.66 6.28 -9.25
C PHE A 166 25.04 7.64 -8.92
N ILE A 167 23.87 7.92 -9.46
CA ILE A 167 23.21 9.22 -9.33
C ILE A 167 21.90 9.03 -8.57
N VAL A 168 21.72 9.77 -7.48
CA VAL A 168 20.48 9.81 -6.71
C VAL A 168 19.83 11.17 -6.88
N VAL A 169 18.71 11.23 -7.59
CA VAL A 169 17.91 12.45 -7.77
C VAL A 169 16.88 12.53 -6.65
N ILE A 170 17.05 13.50 -5.75
CA ILE A 170 16.14 13.76 -4.64
C ILE A 170 15.13 14.80 -5.09
N ASN A 171 13.88 14.37 -5.28
CA ASN A 171 12.76 15.25 -5.60
C ASN A 171 12.15 15.80 -4.30
N ASP A 172 12.56 17.00 -3.90
CA ASP A 172 12.11 17.66 -2.68
C ASP A 172 10.99 18.68 -3.00
N ASN A 173 9.78 18.38 -2.55
CA ASN A 173 8.63 19.27 -2.66
C ASN A 173 7.99 19.58 -1.30
N ASP A 174 8.69 19.24 -0.21
CA ASP A 174 8.31 19.43 1.18
C ASP A 174 7.01 18.72 1.59
N MET A 175 6.69 17.61 0.92
CA MET A 175 5.47 16.84 1.16
C MET A 175 5.67 15.34 0.87
N SER A 176 5.10 14.51 1.75
CA SER A 176 4.76 13.12 1.48
C SER A 176 3.35 13.05 0.85
N ILE A 177 2.49 12.10 1.26
CA ILE A 177 1.04 12.22 1.04
C ILE A 177 0.55 13.45 1.81
N ALA A 178 0.73 13.45 3.14
CA ALA A 178 0.53 14.58 4.05
C ALA A 178 1.84 15.37 4.25
N GLU A 179 1.92 16.19 5.29
CA GLU A 179 3.13 16.90 5.70
C GLU A 179 4.24 15.94 6.15
N ASN A 180 5.48 16.31 5.88
CA ASN A 180 6.65 15.54 6.30
C ASN A 180 6.94 15.67 7.81
N HIS A 181 7.24 14.54 8.46
CA HIS A 181 7.61 14.48 9.87
C HIS A 181 8.99 13.84 10.08
N GLY A 182 9.81 14.41 10.98
CA GLY A 182 11.11 13.86 11.36
C GLY A 182 12.29 14.83 11.24
N GLY A 183 13.42 14.43 11.81
CA GLY A 183 14.65 15.25 11.86
C GLY A 183 15.32 15.43 10.49
N LEU A 184 15.17 14.48 9.59
CA LEU A 184 15.65 14.50 8.22
C LEU A 184 15.20 15.78 7.49
N TYR A 185 13.93 16.13 7.61
CA TYR A 185 13.32 17.25 6.91
C TYR A 185 13.81 18.62 7.38
N ARG A 186 14.36 18.69 8.60
CA ARG A 186 15.08 19.90 9.06
C ARG A 186 16.36 20.11 8.27
N ASN A 187 17.06 19.04 7.90
CA ASN A 187 18.25 19.13 7.06
C ASN A 187 17.88 19.50 5.62
N LEU A 188 16.86 18.87 5.02
CA LEU A 188 16.37 19.24 3.69
C LEU A 188 15.94 20.72 3.66
N LYS A 189 15.21 21.19 4.66
CA LYS A 189 14.83 22.59 4.79
C LYS A 189 16.07 23.50 4.87
N LEU A 190 17.06 23.15 5.69
CA LEU A 190 18.30 23.91 5.79
C LEU A 190 19.03 24.00 4.44
N LEU A 191 19.05 22.90 3.68
CA LEU A 191 19.64 22.88 2.35
C LEU A 191 18.86 23.75 1.36
N ARG A 192 17.53 23.74 1.39
CA ARG A 192 16.69 24.68 0.60
C ARG A 192 16.96 26.14 0.97
N ASP A 193 16.95 26.46 2.27
CA ASP A 193 17.12 27.83 2.79
C ASP A 193 18.52 28.41 2.49
N THR A 194 19.52 27.56 2.30
CA THR A 194 20.93 27.96 2.05
C THR A 194 21.38 27.74 0.60
N ASP A 195 20.47 27.47 -0.32
CA ASP A 195 20.78 27.12 -1.70
C ASP A 195 21.83 25.99 -1.79
N GLY A 196 21.69 24.95 -0.95
CA GLY A 196 22.57 23.79 -0.88
C GLY A 196 23.95 24.01 -0.25
N LYS A 197 24.22 25.20 0.32
CA LYS A 197 25.56 25.61 0.80
C LYS A 197 25.81 25.28 2.27
N ALA A 198 24.81 24.78 3.03
CA ALA A 198 25.00 24.44 4.43
C ALA A 198 26.12 23.40 4.61
N GLU A 199 26.96 23.58 5.61
CA GLU A 199 27.99 22.59 5.99
C GLU A 199 27.36 21.30 6.49
N CYS A 200 26.27 21.41 7.27
CA CYS A 200 25.47 20.25 7.69
C CYS A 200 24.64 19.76 6.50
N ASN A 201 25.13 18.73 5.81
CA ASN A 201 24.51 18.14 4.64
C ASN A 201 24.55 16.62 4.76
N LEU A 202 23.36 16.01 4.90
CA LEU A 202 23.20 14.58 5.09
C LEU A 202 23.87 13.76 3.98
N PHE A 203 23.70 14.17 2.72
CA PHE A 203 24.21 13.42 1.58
C PHE A 203 25.74 13.41 1.54
N ARG A 204 26.36 14.55 1.85
CA ARG A 204 27.81 14.64 1.98
C ARG A 204 28.34 13.87 3.18
N ALA A 205 27.59 13.87 4.29
CA ALA A 205 27.94 13.08 5.47
C ALA A 205 27.91 11.57 5.19
N MET A 206 27.09 11.12 4.25
CA MET A 206 27.02 9.74 3.77
C MET A 206 28.03 9.43 2.64
N GLY A 207 28.90 10.38 2.27
CA GLY A 207 29.95 10.14 1.27
C GLY A 207 29.58 10.42 -0.18
N LEU A 208 28.42 11.00 -0.45
CA LEU A 208 28.00 11.38 -1.81
C LEU A 208 28.47 12.80 -2.15
N ASP A 209 28.88 13.00 -3.40
CA ASP A 209 28.95 14.34 -3.98
C ASP A 209 27.54 14.96 -4.01
N TYR A 210 27.44 16.28 -4.04
CA TYR A 210 26.16 16.94 -3.91
C TYR A 210 25.99 18.12 -4.87
N VAL A 211 24.92 18.10 -5.63
CA VAL A 211 24.47 19.17 -6.53
C VAL A 211 23.08 19.62 -6.12
N PHE A 212 22.87 20.95 -6.01
CA PHE A 212 21.58 21.53 -5.65
C PHE A 212 20.97 22.31 -6.81
N VAL A 213 19.69 22.07 -7.09
CA VAL A 213 18.90 22.77 -8.10
C VAL A 213 17.74 23.46 -7.40
N LYS A 214 17.83 24.77 -7.25
CA LYS A 214 16.85 25.58 -6.52
C LYS A 214 15.48 25.60 -7.19
N ASP A 215 15.46 25.66 -8.50
CA ASP A 215 14.24 25.59 -9.31
C ASP A 215 14.23 24.28 -10.09
N GLY A 216 13.70 23.25 -9.45
CA GLY A 216 13.56 21.89 -10.00
C GLY A 216 12.45 21.78 -11.05
N ASN A 217 11.83 22.88 -11.43
CA ASN A 217 10.91 22.99 -12.56
C ASN A 217 11.44 23.92 -13.67
N ASP A 218 12.71 24.32 -13.63
CA ASP A 218 13.41 24.98 -14.72
C ASP A 218 14.18 23.93 -15.55
N ILE A 219 13.77 23.73 -16.80
CA ILE A 219 14.34 22.72 -17.70
C ILE A 219 15.84 22.97 -17.95
N GLU A 220 16.26 24.23 -18.13
CA GLU A 220 17.67 24.56 -18.40
C GLU A 220 18.56 24.30 -17.19
N ALA A 221 18.08 24.68 -15.98
CA ALA A 221 18.79 24.40 -14.75
C ALA A 221 18.94 22.88 -14.50
N LEU A 222 17.89 22.12 -14.75
CA LEU A 222 17.90 20.66 -14.63
C LEU A 222 18.84 20.00 -15.65
N ILE A 223 18.79 20.41 -16.93
CA ILE A 223 19.69 19.90 -17.97
C ILE A 223 21.15 20.20 -17.62
N ALA A 224 21.44 21.40 -17.13
CA ALA A 224 22.79 21.79 -16.71
C ALA A 224 23.28 20.91 -15.55
N ALA A 225 22.46 20.69 -14.54
CA ALA A 225 22.79 19.85 -13.37
C ALA A 225 23.02 18.38 -13.77
N PHE A 226 22.12 17.81 -14.58
CA PHE A 226 22.25 16.42 -15.03
C PHE A 226 23.47 16.22 -15.96
N ARG A 227 23.79 17.18 -16.84
CA ARG A 227 25.04 17.14 -17.63
C ARG A 227 26.30 17.21 -16.76
N GLN A 228 26.26 17.95 -15.65
CA GLN A 228 27.38 18.02 -14.71
C GLN A 228 27.69 16.69 -14.07
N VAL A 229 26.66 15.87 -13.77
CA VAL A 229 26.82 14.59 -13.06
C VAL A 229 26.85 13.38 -14.00
N LYS A 230 26.51 13.55 -15.27
CA LYS A 230 26.58 12.48 -16.26
C LYS A 230 28.01 11.95 -16.34
N ASP A 231 28.15 10.63 -16.35
CA ASP A 231 29.42 9.91 -16.40
C ASP A 231 30.37 10.22 -15.22
N SER A 232 29.82 10.67 -14.06
CA SER A 232 30.60 10.85 -12.83
C SER A 232 31.33 9.56 -12.46
N LYS A 233 32.41 9.66 -11.70
CA LYS A 233 33.18 8.51 -11.22
C LYS A 233 32.93 8.21 -9.74
N THR A 234 32.08 8.98 -9.14
CA THR A 234 31.67 8.92 -7.73
C THR A 234 30.17 9.01 -7.62
N PRO A 235 29.56 8.48 -6.54
CA PRO A 235 28.12 8.64 -6.30
C PRO A 235 27.78 10.10 -6.03
N VAL A 236 26.66 10.55 -6.62
CA VAL A 236 26.23 11.96 -6.55
C VAL A 236 24.76 12.06 -6.17
N ALA A 237 24.44 12.89 -5.18
CA ALA A 237 23.10 13.32 -4.86
C ALA A 237 22.75 14.61 -5.61
N VAL A 238 21.75 14.58 -6.47
CA VAL A 238 21.20 15.75 -7.16
C VAL A 238 19.87 16.14 -6.50
N HIS A 239 19.91 17.17 -5.65
CA HIS A 239 18.76 17.63 -4.89
C HIS A 239 18.02 18.70 -5.69
N ILE A 240 16.83 18.39 -6.20
CA ILE A 240 15.98 19.28 -6.97
C ILE A 240 14.78 19.71 -6.13
N VAL A 241 14.46 21.00 -6.10
CA VAL A 241 13.31 21.54 -5.38
C VAL A 241 12.16 21.76 -6.36
N THR A 242 11.11 20.94 -6.27
CA THR A 242 9.97 20.98 -7.22
C THR A 242 8.69 21.45 -6.55
N GLN A 243 7.72 21.86 -7.39
CA GLN A 243 6.38 22.23 -6.94
C GLN A 243 5.39 21.09 -7.22
N LYS A 244 4.93 20.40 -6.16
CA LYS A 244 3.88 19.39 -6.25
C LYS A 244 2.59 19.99 -6.81
N GLY A 245 2.02 19.37 -7.86
CA GLY A 245 0.78 19.85 -8.49
C GLY A 245 0.95 21.04 -9.47
N LYS A 246 2.20 21.37 -9.85
CA LYS A 246 2.53 22.53 -10.72
C LYS A 246 1.66 22.61 -11.97
N GLY A 247 1.05 23.79 -12.19
CA GLY A 247 0.21 24.06 -13.35
C GLY A 247 -1.28 23.81 -13.15
N TYR A 248 -1.69 23.34 -11.95
CA TYR A 248 -3.10 23.25 -11.58
C TYR A 248 -3.32 23.86 -10.19
N ALA A 249 -3.95 25.04 -10.15
CA ALA A 249 -4.02 25.88 -8.95
C ALA A 249 -4.59 25.18 -7.70
N LEU A 250 -5.60 24.30 -7.86
CA LEU A 250 -6.18 23.56 -6.75
C LEU A 250 -5.17 22.56 -6.16
N ALA A 251 -4.40 21.87 -7.01
CA ALA A 251 -3.39 20.92 -6.55
C ALA A 251 -2.19 21.60 -5.90
N GLU A 252 -1.82 22.79 -6.35
CA GLU A 252 -0.76 23.60 -5.73
C GLU A 252 -1.15 24.09 -4.33
N GLN A 253 -2.44 24.39 -4.09
CA GLN A 253 -2.97 24.89 -2.83
C GLN A 253 -3.31 23.78 -1.84
N HIS A 254 -3.76 22.63 -2.32
CA HIS A 254 -4.26 21.50 -1.52
C HIS A 254 -3.45 20.22 -1.79
N LYS A 255 -2.14 20.27 -1.54
CA LYS A 255 -1.16 19.24 -1.93
C LYS A 255 -1.45 17.83 -1.40
N GLU A 256 -2.06 17.70 -0.20
CA GLU A 256 -2.45 16.41 0.39
C GLU A 256 -3.61 15.80 -0.37
N GLU A 257 -4.70 16.55 -0.56
CA GLU A 257 -5.90 16.12 -1.28
C GLU A 257 -5.58 15.71 -2.73
N TRP A 258 -4.69 16.46 -3.38
CA TRP A 258 -4.29 16.24 -4.76
C TRP A 258 -3.06 15.32 -4.93
N HIS A 259 -2.70 14.55 -3.92
CA HIS A 259 -1.69 13.52 -4.08
C HIS A 259 -2.20 12.42 -5.03
N TRP A 260 -3.40 11.93 -4.78
CA TRP A 260 -4.17 11.02 -5.62
C TRP A 260 -5.62 11.51 -5.69
N HIS A 261 -6.25 11.43 -6.85
CA HIS A 261 -7.62 11.92 -6.99
C HIS A 261 -8.47 11.00 -7.85
N LEU A 262 -9.75 10.85 -7.50
CA LEU A 262 -10.78 10.24 -8.34
C LEU A 262 -11.03 11.10 -9.59
N PRO A 263 -11.72 10.59 -10.64
CA PRO A 263 -12.22 11.42 -11.75
C PRO A 263 -12.95 12.66 -11.24
N PHE A 264 -12.69 13.82 -11.88
CA PHE A 264 -13.16 15.11 -11.36
C PHE A 264 -13.49 16.11 -12.48
N ASP A 265 -14.29 17.12 -12.16
CA ASP A 265 -14.54 18.28 -13.00
C ASP A 265 -13.36 19.27 -12.93
N ILE A 266 -12.75 19.57 -14.06
CA ILE A 266 -11.52 20.39 -14.13
C ILE A 266 -11.72 21.80 -13.57
N ALA A 267 -12.91 22.39 -13.75
CA ALA A 267 -13.16 23.78 -13.34
C ALA A 267 -13.34 23.91 -11.83
N THR A 268 -13.91 22.90 -11.18
CA THR A 268 -14.29 22.93 -9.76
C THR A 268 -13.43 22.07 -8.87
N GLY A 269 -12.67 21.10 -9.42
CA GLY A 269 -11.92 20.09 -8.69
C GLY A 269 -12.78 19.02 -8.02
N LYS A 270 -14.11 19.09 -8.13
CA LYS A 270 -15.00 18.14 -7.46
C LYS A 270 -15.00 16.79 -8.17
N THR A 271 -14.96 15.71 -7.39
CA THR A 271 -15.11 14.36 -7.95
C THR A 271 -16.43 14.20 -8.69
N THR A 272 -16.39 13.53 -9.84
CA THR A 272 -17.57 13.14 -10.62
C THR A 272 -18.11 11.78 -10.23
N VAL A 273 -17.39 11.04 -9.39
CA VAL A 273 -17.82 9.76 -8.84
C VAL A 273 -18.81 10.04 -7.70
N PRO A 274 -20.00 9.43 -7.71
CA PRO A 274 -20.94 9.58 -6.60
C PRO A 274 -20.30 9.15 -5.28
N ALA A 275 -20.50 9.95 -4.23
CA ALA A 275 -20.10 9.53 -2.89
C ALA A 275 -20.88 8.28 -2.49
N GLY A 276 -20.21 7.27 -1.99
CA GLY A 276 -20.82 6.14 -1.32
C GLY A 276 -21.65 6.66 -0.13
N GLY A 277 -22.88 6.20 0.02
CA GLY A 277 -23.82 6.73 1.02
C GLY A 277 -23.65 6.16 2.43
N GLU A 278 -22.71 5.26 2.66
CA GLU A 278 -22.50 4.56 3.94
C GLU A 278 -21.20 5.01 4.60
N LYS A 279 -21.18 4.98 5.94
CA LYS A 279 -19.94 5.16 6.70
C LYS A 279 -19.00 4.00 6.40
N ASP A 280 -17.75 4.31 6.16
CA ASP A 280 -16.69 3.35 5.98
C ASP A 280 -15.90 3.11 7.27
N TYR A 281 -15.06 2.10 7.29
CA TYR A 281 -14.27 1.73 8.46
C TYR A 281 -13.31 2.83 8.92
N ASP A 282 -12.80 3.66 8.01
CA ASP A 282 -11.87 4.74 8.34
C ASP A 282 -12.57 5.84 9.16
N THR A 283 -13.73 6.32 8.73
CA THR A 283 -14.54 7.30 9.45
C THR A 283 -14.93 6.78 10.85
N VAL A 284 -15.41 5.54 10.92
CA VAL A 284 -15.80 4.90 12.19
C VAL A 284 -14.59 4.79 13.14
N THR A 285 -13.42 4.46 12.62
CA THR A 285 -12.19 4.37 13.42
C THR A 285 -11.78 5.72 13.99
N ALA A 286 -11.77 6.76 13.15
CA ALA A 286 -11.37 8.10 13.58
C ALA A 286 -12.31 8.65 14.67
N GLU A 287 -13.64 8.52 14.48
CA GLU A 287 -14.63 8.92 15.47
C GLU A 287 -14.43 8.20 16.81
N TYR A 288 -14.22 6.87 16.75
CA TYR A 288 -14.00 6.05 17.94
C TYR A 288 -12.71 6.44 18.68
N LEU A 289 -11.58 6.52 17.96
CA LEU A 289 -10.29 6.85 18.55
C LEU A 289 -10.26 8.24 19.17
N LEU A 290 -10.83 9.25 18.49
CA LEU A 290 -10.93 10.59 19.05
C LEU A 290 -11.71 10.63 20.35
N LYS A 291 -12.80 9.87 20.44
CA LYS A 291 -13.57 9.74 21.69
C LYS A 291 -12.71 9.10 22.78
N LYS A 292 -12.05 7.99 22.49
CA LYS A 292 -11.16 7.30 23.46
C LYS A 292 -9.99 8.19 23.91
N MET A 293 -9.38 8.95 23.02
CA MET A 293 -8.30 9.90 23.35
C MET A 293 -8.76 11.03 24.29
N GLN A 294 -10.01 11.46 24.18
CA GLN A 294 -10.60 12.44 25.10
C GLN A 294 -10.83 11.86 26.51
N GLU A 295 -11.13 10.58 26.60
CA GLU A 295 -11.41 9.87 27.84
C GLU A 295 -10.13 9.36 28.52
N ASP A 296 -9.10 8.98 27.73
CA ASP A 296 -7.86 8.36 28.22
C ASP A 296 -6.62 8.94 27.48
N ALA A 297 -5.81 9.66 28.24
CA ALA A 297 -4.57 10.28 27.73
C ALA A 297 -3.48 9.27 27.36
N SER A 298 -3.61 8.00 27.72
CA SER A 298 -2.68 6.93 27.35
C SER A 298 -2.94 6.33 25.96
N VAL A 299 -4.11 6.60 25.38
CA VAL A 299 -4.47 6.16 24.01
C VAL A 299 -3.76 7.04 23.00
N CYS A 300 -3.12 6.43 22.01
CA CYS A 300 -2.55 7.16 20.89
C CYS A 300 -2.76 6.41 19.57
N ALA A 301 -2.85 7.16 18.46
CA ALA A 301 -2.90 6.64 17.11
C ALA A 301 -1.59 6.92 16.38
N ILE A 302 -1.03 5.88 15.75
CA ILE A 302 0.22 5.93 14.99
C ILE A 302 -0.08 5.71 13.53
N THR A 303 0.54 6.50 12.65
CA THR A 303 0.53 6.32 11.21
C THR A 303 1.94 6.34 10.65
N SER A 304 2.13 5.67 9.53
CA SER A 304 3.37 5.71 8.73
C SER A 304 3.12 6.52 7.44
N ALA A 305 2.93 7.85 7.59
CA ALA A 305 2.64 8.82 6.53
C ALA A 305 1.32 8.59 5.74
N THR A 306 0.42 7.77 6.27
CA THR A 306 -0.88 7.47 5.66
C THR A 306 -2.05 7.76 6.61
N PRO A 307 -2.21 9.00 7.14
CA PRO A 307 -3.17 9.30 8.20
C PRO A 307 -4.63 9.06 7.81
N THR A 308 -4.95 9.21 6.53
CA THR A 308 -6.31 9.05 6.01
C THR A 308 -6.74 7.59 5.88
N VAL A 309 -5.83 6.62 5.98
CA VAL A 309 -6.18 5.19 5.91
C VAL A 309 -7.14 4.75 7.02
N PHE A 310 -7.12 5.46 8.15
CA PHE A 310 -8.06 5.28 9.25
C PHE A 310 -8.76 6.60 9.64
N GLY A 311 -9.01 7.43 8.63
CA GLY A 311 -9.92 8.57 8.67
C GLY A 311 -9.37 9.86 9.32
N PHE A 312 -8.08 9.93 9.69
CA PHE A 312 -7.51 11.13 10.31
C PHE A 312 -7.19 12.21 9.29
N THR A 313 -8.20 13.01 8.97
CA THR A 313 -8.02 14.26 8.21
C THR A 313 -7.13 15.25 8.98
N LYS A 314 -6.66 16.29 8.31
CA LYS A 314 -5.85 17.34 8.95
C LYS A 314 -6.53 17.94 10.19
N GLU A 315 -7.83 18.24 10.11
CA GLU A 315 -8.61 18.76 11.24
C GLU A 315 -8.62 17.76 12.41
N LEU A 316 -8.81 16.47 12.15
CA LEU A 316 -8.87 15.45 13.19
C LEU A 316 -7.48 15.21 13.83
N ARG A 317 -6.40 15.32 13.05
CA ARG A 317 -5.01 15.29 13.58
C ARG A 317 -4.76 16.47 14.53
N GLU A 318 -5.18 17.67 14.16
CA GLU A 318 -5.08 18.87 15.02
C GLU A 318 -5.87 18.69 16.33
N ARG A 319 -7.07 18.11 16.28
CA ARG A 319 -7.88 17.81 17.47
C ARG A 319 -7.28 16.74 18.36
N ALA A 320 -6.69 15.69 17.81
CA ALA A 320 -6.01 14.64 18.57
C ALA A 320 -4.70 15.14 19.21
N GLY A 321 -4.05 16.13 18.60
CA GLY A 321 -2.84 16.75 19.13
C GLY A 321 -1.71 15.74 19.36
N LYS A 322 -1.13 15.72 20.57
CA LYS A 322 0.02 14.84 20.90
C LYS A 322 -0.30 13.34 20.91
N GLN A 323 -1.57 12.97 20.90
CA GLN A 323 -2.01 11.58 20.87
C GLN A 323 -2.06 11.02 19.43
N PHE A 324 -1.94 11.88 18.42
CA PHE A 324 -1.72 11.46 17.04
C PHE A 324 -0.22 11.56 16.72
N ILE A 325 0.34 10.48 16.20
CA ILE A 325 1.79 10.34 15.95
C ILE A 325 1.98 9.90 14.50
N ASP A 326 2.59 10.76 13.69
CA ASP A 326 3.06 10.41 12.34
C ASP A 326 4.58 10.23 12.38
N VAL A 327 5.04 9.05 12.03
CA VAL A 327 6.47 8.70 12.04
C VAL A 327 7.15 8.90 10.68
N GLY A 328 6.43 9.41 9.69
CA GLY A 328 6.87 9.40 8.29
C GLY A 328 6.70 8.01 7.67
N ILE A 329 7.26 7.79 6.49
CA ILE A 329 7.24 6.46 5.85
C ILE A 329 8.28 5.58 6.56
N ALA A 330 7.88 4.97 7.68
CA ALA A 330 8.77 4.21 8.57
C ALA A 330 7.96 3.17 9.37
N GLU A 331 7.41 2.19 8.66
CA GLU A 331 6.54 1.15 9.22
C GLU A 331 7.25 0.33 10.31
N GLU A 332 8.51 -0.03 10.08
CA GLU A 332 9.34 -0.78 11.03
C GLU A 332 9.49 -0.01 12.35
N HIS A 333 9.75 1.30 12.25
CA HIS A 333 9.83 2.17 13.43
C HIS A 333 8.48 2.30 14.12
N ALA A 334 7.37 2.40 13.36
CA ALA A 334 6.02 2.47 13.92
C ALA A 334 5.71 1.26 14.80
N ALA A 335 5.99 0.05 14.29
CA ALA A 335 5.75 -1.21 15.00
C ALA A 335 6.60 -1.29 16.28
N ALA A 336 7.90 -1.03 16.20
CA ALA A 336 8.80 -1.05 17.36
C ALA A 336 8.44 0.03 18.40
N MET A 337 8.10 1.25 17.95
CA MET A 337 7.67 2.34 18.83
C MET A 337 6.35 2.02 19.53
N ALA A 338 5.37 1.44 18.82
CA ALA A 338 4.11 1.00 19.42
C ALA A 338 4.36 -0.01 20.55
N SER A 339 5.27 -0.95 20.35
CA SER A 339 5.70 -1.88 21.39
C SER A 339 6.28 -1.16 22.63
N GLY A 340 7.14 -0.15 22.41
CA GLY A 340 7.70 0.66 23.50
C GLY A 340 6.64 1.44 24.27
N ILE A 341 5.65 2.01 23.56
CA ILE A 341 4.52 2.73 24.16
C ILE A 341 3.69 1.77 25.03
N ALA A 342 3.32 0.59 24.49
CA ALA A 342 2.56 -0.42 25.23
C ALA A 342 3.33 -0.91 26.47
N LYS A 343 4.64 -1.13 26.35
CA LYS A 343 5.51 -1.56 27.46
C LYS A 343 5.52 -0.57 28.63
N ASN A 344 5.35 0.71 28.33
CA ASN A 344 5.29 1.77 29.35
C ASN A 344 3.86 2.13 29.77
N GLY A 345 2.88 1.27 29.48
CA GLY A 345 1.48 1.42 29.94
C GLY A 345 0.62 2.32 29.05
N GLY A 346 1.09 2.70 27.84
CA GLY A 346 0.27 3.35 26.84
C GLY A 346 -0.60 2.35 26.06
N LYS A 347 -1.60 2.85 25.37
CA LYS A 347 -2.55 2.09 24.54
C LYS A 347 -2.38 2.50 23.07
N PRO A 348 -1.37 1.97 22.35
CA PRO A 348 -1.11 2.35 20.97
C PRO A 348 -2.07 1.63 20.02
N PHE A 349 -2.66 2.42 19.12
CA PHE A 349 -3.28 1.96 17.88
C PHE A 349 -2.36 2.30 16.72
N TRP A 350 -2.05 1.34 15.85
CA TRP A 350 -1.31 1.56 14.63
C TRP A 350 -2.14 1.12 13.42
N GLY A 351 -2.50 2.08 12.56
CA GLY A 351 -3.23 1.82 11.32
C GLY A 351 -2.28 1.76 10.13
N VAL A 352 -2.32 0.67 9.37
CA VAL A 352 -1.42 0.42 8.25
C VAL A 352 -2.11 -0.34 7.12
N TYR A 353 -1.76 -0.05 5.86
CA TYR A 353 -2.20 -0.86 4.72
C TYR A 353 -1.63 -2.28 4.81
N SER A 354 -2.44 -3.26 4.44
CA SER A 354 -2.05 -4.68 4.40
C SER A 354 -0.78 -4.92 3.59
N SER A 355 -0.63 -4.26 2.45
CA SER A 355 0.59 -4.35 1.62
C SER A 355 1.82 -3.72 2.28
N PHE A 356 1.67 -2.65 3.06
CA PHE A 356 2.79 -1.98 3.75
C PHE A 356 3.19 -2.70 5.05
N LEU A 357 2.24 -3.42 5.67
CA LEU A 357 2.52 -4.30 6.80
C LEU A 357 3.62 -5.33 6.48
N GLN A 358 3.81 -5.69 5.22
CA GLN A 358 4.82 -6.66 4.78
C GLN A 358 6.24 -6.31 5.23
N ARG A 359 6.57 -5.03 5.40
CA ARG A 359 7.89 -4.58 5.88
C ARG A 359 8.17 -4.89 7.34
N THR A 360 7.15 -5.24 8.12
CA THR A 360 7.20 -5.24 9.59
C THR A 360 7.07 -6.62 10.21
N TYR A 361 7.19 -7.69 9.42
CA TYR A 361 7.12 -9.05 9.95
C TYR A 361 8.10 -9.26 11.12
N ASP A 362 9.34 -8.80 10.97
CA ASP A 362 10.38 -8.91 12.00
C ASP A 362 9.99 -8.14 13.27
N GLN A 363 9.60 -6.87 13.15
CA GLN A 363 9.25 -6.02 14.30
C GLN A 363 7.97 -6.52 15.00
N ILE A 364 6.98 -7.00 14.24
CA ILE A 364 5.79 -7.62 14.85
C ILE A 364 6.18 -8.87 15.62
N SER A 365 7.01 -9.74 15.04
CA SER A 365 7.48 -10.96 15.66
C SER A 365 8.37 -10.70 16.87
N GLN A 366 9.45 -9.91 16.69
CA GLN A 366 10.52 -9.73 17.67
C GLN A 366 10.19 -8.66 18.71
N ASP A 367 9.75 -7.48 18.26
CA ASP A 367 9.57 -6.36 19.17
C ASP A 367 8.22 -6.42 19.90
N ILE A 368 7.15 -6.87 19.22
CA ILE A 368 5.80 -6.89 19.77
C ILE A 368 5.46 -8.27 20.38
N CYS A 369 5.47 -9.35 19.59
CA CYS A 369 4.86 -10.62 19.99
C CYS A 369 5.71 -11.44 20.95
N ILE A 370 7.04 -11.50 20.81
CA ILE A 370 7.92 -12.14 21.79
C ILE A 370 7.77 -11.47 23.16
N ASN A 371 7.63 -10.14 23.16
CA ASN A 371 7.48 -9.34 24.37
C ASN A 371 6.04 -9.30 24.91
N GLN A 372 5.08 -9.84 24.17
CA GLN A 372 3.64 -9.85 24.51
C GLN A 372 3.11 -8.45 24.87
N ASN A 373 3.60 -7.41 24.18
CA ASN A 373 3.14 -6.05 24.41
C ASN A 373 1.79 -5.81 23.71
N ALA A 374 0.84 -5.27 24.45
CA ALA A 374 -0.54 -5.05 23.99
C ALA A 374 -0.61 -3.89 22.99
N VAL A 375 -0.25 -4.15 21.75
CA VAL A 375 -0.35 -3.22 20.61
C VAL A 375 -1.60 -3.59 19.81
N THR A 376 -2.41 -2.60 19.44
CA THR A 376 -3.52 -2.76 18.48
C THR A 376 -3.03 -2.37 17.09
N ILE A 377 -3.04 -3.33 16.15
CA ILE A 377 -2.65 -3.16 14.75
C ILE A 377 -3.92 -3.27 13.88
N ALA A 378 -4.32 -2.21 13.19
CA ALA A 378 -5.42 -2.28 12.23
C ALA A 378 -4.86 -2.41 10.81
N VAL A 379 -5.15 -3.57 10.19
CA VAL A 379 -4.63 -3.97 8.87
C VAL A 379 -5.66 -3.61 7.81
N TYR A 380 -5.49 -2.45 7.19
CA TYR A 380 -6.46 -1.88 6.24
C TYR A 380 -6.31 -2.42 4.83
N THR A 381 -7.39 -2.37 4.07
CA THR A 381 -7.49 -2.86 2.68
C THR A 381 -7.13 -4.34 2.51
N ALA A 382 -7.27 -5.10 3.60
CA ALA A 382 -6.97 -6.52 3.63
C ALA A 382 -8.15 -7.33 3.07
N SER A 383 -8.15 -7.59 1.78
CA SER A 383 -9.16 -8.38 1.06
C SER A 383 -8.87 -8.37 -0.45
N VAL A 384 -9.48 -9.30 -1.19
CA VAL A 384 -9.59 -9.25 -2.66
C VAL A 384 -10.40 -8.04 -3.15
N TYR A 385 -11.22 -7.44 -2.30
CA TYR A 385 -11.96 -6.20 -2.57
C TYR A 385 -11.12 -4.94 -2.35
N GLY A 386 -9.85 -5.09 -1.95
CA GLY A 386 -8.93 -4.01 -1.70
C GLY A 386 -8.36 -3.37 -2.96
N MET A 387 -7.12 -2.91 -2.88
CA MET A 387 -6.40 -2.38 -4.05
C MET A 387 -6.13 -3.51 -5.03
N ASN A 388 -6.32 -3.25 -6.32
CA ASN A 388 -6.19 -4.23 -7.40
C ASN A 388 -4.90 -4.08 -8.23
N ASP A 389 -4.01 -3.18 -7.86
CA ASP A 389 -2.67 -3.06 -8.45
C ASP A 389 -1.73 -4.12 -7.87
N VAL A 390 -0.89 -4.71 -8.70
CA VAL A 390 0.03 -5.82 -8.35
C VAL A 390 0.95 -5.49 -7.16
N THR A 391 1.29 -4.22 -6.97
CA THR A 391 2.18 -3.77 -5.91
C THR A 391 1.46 -3.49 -4.58
N HIS A 392 0.13 -3.46 -4.56
CA HIS A 392 -0.67 -3.06 -3.39
C HIS A 392 -1.71 -4.12 -2.95
N LEU A 393 -1.55 -5.37 -3.36
CA LEU A 393 -2.49 -6.46 -3.06
C LEU A 393 -2.64 -6.70 -1.55
N GLY A 394 -3.88 -6.67 -1.06
CA GLY A 394 -4.23 -6.93 0.34
C GLY A 394 -4.63 -8.38 0.64
N ILE A 395 -4.06 -9.37 -0.05
CA ILE A 395 -4.48 -10.78 0.02
C ILE A 395 -3.48 -11.72 0.70
N TYR A 396 -2.30 -11.22 1.08
CA TYR A 396 -1.21 -12.04 1.66
C TYR A 396 -1.07 -11.91 3.17
N ASP A 397 -1.83 -11.04 3.82
CA ASP A 397 -1.75 -10.74 5.25
C ASP A 397 -2.03 -11.97 6.13
N ILE A 398 -3.03 -12.79 5.78
CA ILE A 398 -3.39 -13.99 6.54
C ILE A 398 -2.20 -14.95 6.66
N PRO A 399 -1.63 -15.50 5.59
CA PRO A 399 -0.48 -16.39 5.70
C PRO A 399 0.76 -15.71 6.29
N MET A 400 0.94 -14.41 6.04
CA MET A 400 2.13 -13.69 6.47
C MET A 400 2.22 -13.56 7.99
N ILE A 401 1.19 -13.07 8.67
CA ILE A 401 1.28 -12.79 10.11
C ILE A 401 0.56 -13.79 11.00
N SER A 402 -0.33 -14.63 10.47
CA SER A 402 -1.04 -15.62 11.30
C SER A 402 -0.17 -16.76 11.82
N ASN A 403 1.08 -16.86 11.37
CA ASN A 403 2.07 -17.82 11.88
C ASN A 403 2.90 -17.27 13.05
N ILE A 404 2.77 -15.98 13.41
CA ILE A 404 3.52 -15.37 14.50
C ILE A 404 2.92 -15.81 15.84
N PRO A 405 3.70 -16.42 16.75
CA PRO A 405 3.22 -16.80 18.08
C PRO A 405 2.76 -15.59 18.90
N ASN A 406 1.81 -15.81 19.79
CA ASN A 406 1.22 -14.82 20.70
C ASN A 406 0.37 -13.73 20.02
N LEU A 407 0.38 -13.60 18.69
CA LEU A 407 -0.48 -12.66 18.00
C LEU A 407 -1.94 -13.14 17.97
N VAL A 408 -2.85 -12.31 18.42
CA VAL A 408 -4.29 -12.49 18.20
C VAL A 408 -4.67 -11.75 16.93
N TYR A 409 -5.10 -12.46 15.89
CA TYR A 409 -5.50 -11.85 14.63
C TYR A 409 -6.99 -12.07 14.39
N LEU A 410 -7.76 -10.98 14.30
CA LEU A 410 -9.21 -10.96 14.24
C LEU A 410 -9.70 -10.49 12.87
N ALA A 411 -10.85 -11.01 12.44
CA ALA A 411 -11.55 -10.59 11.23
C ALA A 411 -13.02 -10.30 11.54
N PRO A 412 -13.44 -9.03 11.58
CA PRO A 412 -14.83 -8.64 11.79
C PRO A 412 -15.68 -8.97 10.56
N VAL A 413 -16.99 -9.18 10.79
CA VAL A 413 -18.00 -9.32 9.74
C VAL A 413 -18.78 -8.01 9.59
N THR A 414 -19.09 -7.34 10.70
CA THR A 414 -19.87 -6.10 10.75
C THR A 414 -19.05 -4.95 11.35
N ALA A 415 -19.54 -3.72 11.20
CA ALA A 415 -18.94 -2.56 11.88
C ALA A 415 -19.02 -2.68 13.39
N GLU A 416 -20.10 -3.28 13.90
CA GLU A 416 -20.29 -3.53 15.33
C GLU A 416 -19.27 -4.54 15.85
N ASP A 417 -18.97 -5.61 15.09
CA ASP A 417 -17.89 -6.54 15.41
C ASP A 417 -16.56 -5.80 15.48
N TYR A 418 -16.25 -4.98 14.45
CA TYR A 418 -15.02 -4.21 14.39
C TYR A 418 -14.83 -3.29 15.60
N LEU A 419 -15.86 -2.51 15.94
CA LEU A 419 -15.81 -1.62 17.09
C LEU A 419 -15.65 -2.37 18.42
N ALA A 420 -16.31 -3.53 18.57
CA ALA A 420 -16.16 -4.37 19.76
C ALA A 420 -14.75 -4.99 19.85
N MET A 421 -14.17 -5.41 18.74
CA MET A 421 -12.79 -5.90 18.67
C MET A 421 -11.79 -4.79 19.01
N LEU A 422 -12.00 -3.60 18.47
CA LEU A 422 -11.15 -2.43 18.70
C LEU A 422 -11.22 -1.98 20.17
N ASP A 423 -12.43 -1.92 20.76
CA ASP A 423 -12.61 -1.59 22.17
C ASP A 423 -11.91 -2.61 23.08
N TRP A 424 -12.15 -3.90 22.85
CA TRP A 424 -11.47 -4.95 23.60
C TRP A 424 -9.95 -4.88 23.44
N SER A 425 -9.45 -4.69 22.23
CA SER A 425 -8.01 -4.65 21.95
C SER A 425 -7.31 -3.52 22.69
N LEU A 426 -7.92 -2.33 22.77
CA LEU A 426 -7.36 -1.17 23.46
C LEU A 426 -7.47 -1.24 25.00
N GLU A 427 -8.43 -2.00 25.53
CA GLU A 427 -8.64 -2.08 26.99
C GLU A 427 -7.87 -3.26 27.65
N GLN A 428 -7.55 -4.32 26.92
CA GLN A 428 -6.77 -5.43 27.45
C GLN A 428 -5.26 -5.11 27.44
N THR A 429 -4.47 -5.85 28.25
CA THR A 429 -3.03 -5.61 28.45
C THR A 429 -2.17 -6.87 28.28
N GLU A 430 -2.75 -7.96 27.76
CA GLU A 430 -2.12 -9.27 27.75
C GLU A 430 -1.62 -9.70 26.37
N HIS A 431 -2.25 -9.20 25.30
CA HIS A 431 -2.01 -9.73 23.96
C HIS A 431 -1.73 -8.62 22.93
N PRO A 432 -0.76 -8.81 22.03
CA PRO A 432 -0.73 -8.09 20.78
C PRO A 432 -1.92 -8.52 19.89
N VAL A 433 -2.65 -7.53 19.34
CA VAL A 433 -3.86 -7.79 18.55
C VAL A 433 -3.73 -7.14 17.19
N ALA A 434 -3.94 -7.91 16.12
CA ALA A 434 -4.19 -7.39 14.78
C ALA A 434 -5.68 -7.54 14.46
N ILE A 435 -6.25 -6.55 13.77
CA ILE A 435 -7.63 -6.56 13.28
C ILE A 435 -7.59 -6.35 11.77
N ARG A 436 -8.14 -7.28 11.02
CA ARG A 436 -8.21 -7.26 9.57
C ARG A 436 -9.37 -6.39 9.12
N VAL A 437 -9.08 -5.28 8.43
CA VAL A 437 -10.09 -4.28 8.05
C VAL A 437 -10.24 -4.28 6.53
N PRO A 438 -11.34 -4.86 6.00
CA PRO A 438 -11.63 -4.84 4.57
C PRO A 438 -12.10 -3.44 4.13
N ILE A 439 -12.22 -3.22 2.81
CA ILE A 439 -12.78 -1.98 2.27
C ILE A 439 -14.30 -1.93 2.43
N GLN A 440 -14.97 -3.08 2.30
CA GLN A 440 -16.43 -3.12 2.36
C GLN A 440 -16.94 -2.93 3.78
N TYR A 441 -17.79 -1.94 3.97
CA TYR A 441 -18.50 -1.70 5.23
C TYR A 441 -19.78 -2.52 5.27
N ILE A 442 -19.92 -3.35 6.32
CA ILE A 442 -21.12 -4.16 6.57
C ILE A 442 -21.58 -3.89 8.00
N SER A 443 -22.83 -3.42 8.15
CA SER A 443 -23.47 -3.22 9.44
C SER A 443 -24.84 -3.90 9.48
N ASP A 444 -25.10 -4.64 10.55
CA ASP A 444 -26.42 -5.24 10.82
C ASP A 444 -27.20 -4.46 11.89
N GLY A 445 -26.59 -3.46 12.48
CA GLY A 445 -27.18 -2.62 13.51
C GLY A 445 -27.42 -3.32 14.85
N LYS A 446 -26.81 -4.49 15.09
CA LYS A 446 -26.96 -5.25 16.33
C LYS A 446 -25.76 -5.05 17.25
N PRO A 447 -26.00 -4.81 18.56
CA PRO A 447 -24.92 -4.78 19.54
C PRO A 447 -24.22 -6.13 19.66
N VAL A 448 -22.87 -6.10 19.71
CA VAL A 448 -22.05 -7.29 19.91
C VAL A 448 -21.90 -7.55 21.41
N THR A 449 -22.23 -8.77 21.84
CA THR A 449 -22.12 -9.22 23.24
C THR A 449 -20.95 -10.18 23.45
N LYS A 450 -20.19 -10.52 22.40
CA LYS A 450 -19.09 -11.46 22.45
C LYS A 450 -17.93 -10.92 23.29
N ASN A 451 -17.41 -11.77 24.15
CA ASN A 451 -16.17 -11.50 24.89
C ASN A 451 -14.96 -12.01 24.08
N PHE A 452 -14.24 -11.11 23.45
CA PHE A 452 -13.04 -11.46 22.65
C PHE A 452 -11.84 -11.91 23.50
N GLY A 453 -11.87 -11.71 24.84
CA GLY A 453 -10.89 -12.29 25.75
C GLY A 453 -10.99 -13.82 25.90
N ASN A 454 -12.12 -14.42 25.51
CA ASN A 454 -12.22 -15.87 25.35
C ASN A 454 -11.63 -16.29 24.01
N LEU A 455 -10.32 -16.32 23.93
CA LEU A 455 -9.59 -16.49 22.68
C LEU A 455 -10.01 -17.74 21.89
N ASN A 456 -10.01 -17.62 20.57
CA ASN A 456 -10.27 -18.68 19.60
C ASN A 456 -11.66 -19.33 19.71
N ARG A 457 -12.65 -18.65 20.29
CA ARG A 457 -14.03 -19.15 20.34
C ARG A 457 -14.81 -18.72 19.11
N TYR A 458 -15.28 -19.70 18.35
CA TYR A 458 -16.11 -19.49 17.17
C TYR A 458 -17.57 -19.25 17.57
N GLU A 459 -18.33 -18.70 16.67
CA GLU A 459 -19.78 -18.51 16.83
C GLU A 459 -20.51 -19.33 15.78
N MET A 460 -21.34 -20.29 16.25
CA MET A 460 -22.25 -21.03 15.39
C MET A 460 -23.52 -20.18 15.23
N THR A 461 -23.65 -19.54 14.08
CA THR A 461 -24.77 -18.63 13.80
C THR A 461 -25.99 -19.34 13.21
N GLN A 462 -25.77 -20.54 12.64
CA GLN A 462 -26.82 -21.46 12.17
C GLN A 462 -26.40 -22.88 12.50
N GLU A 463 -27.28 -23.62 13.18
CA GLU A 463 -27.11 -25.04 13.43
C GLU A 463 -27.72 -25.86 12.29
N GLY A 464 -27.01 -26.90 11.85
CA GLY A 464 -27.41 -27.79 10.76
C GLY A 464 -26.73 -29.15 10.88
N SER A 465 -26.64 -29.87 9.76
CA SER A 465 -26.03 -31.20 9.70
C SER A 465 -25.34 -31.46 8.34
N GLU A 466 -24.54 -32.53 8.27
CA GLU A 466 -23.84 -33.04 7.10
C GLU A 466 -22.76 -32.09 6.56
N ILE A 467 -23.03 -30.80 6.40
CA ILE A 467 -22.12 -29.78 5.90
C ILE A 467 -21.98 -28.67 6.93
N ALA A 468 -20.74 -28.27 7.24
CA ALA A 468 -20.46 -27.04 7.98
C ALA A 468 -19.68 -26.07 7.08
N ILE A 469 -20.02 -24.78 7.16
CA ILE A 469 -19.33 -23.69 6.48
C ILE A 469 -18.70 -22.80 7.54
N VAL A 470 -17.37 -22.67 7.51
CA VAL A 470 -16.60 -21.77 8.37
C VAL A 470 -16.14 -20.62 7.49
N ALA A 471 -16.83 -19.49 7.57
CA ALA A 471 -16.61 -18.33 6.69
C ALA A 471 -15.99 -17.16 7.46
N LEU A 472 -14.83 -16.69 6.99
CA LEU A 472 -14.01 -15.71 7.68
C LEU A 472 -14.31 -14.28 7.19
N GLY A 473 -14.56 -13.37 8.13
CA GLY A 473 -14.59 -11.92 7.90
C GLY A 473 -15.48 -11.51 6.73
N SER A 474 -14.94 -10.81 5.75
CA SER A 474 -15.69 -10.29 4.58
C SER A 474 -16.33 -11.39 3.71
N PHE A 475 -15.88 -12.64 3.83
CA PHE A 475 -16.51 -13.78 3.12
C PHE A 475 -17.62 -14.47 3.92
N TYR A 476 -17.95 -14.00 5.11
CA TYR A 476 -19.08 -14.52 5.85
C TYR A 476 -20.42 -14.37 5.09
N PRO A 477 -20.76 -13.23 4.46
CA PRO A 477 -21.96 -13.13 3.62
C PRO A 477 -21.99 -14.13 2.44
N LEU A 478 -20.82 -14.42 1.84
CA LEU A 478 -20.72 -15.45 0.81
C LEU A 478 -21.02 -16.84 1.39
N GLY A 479 -20.59 -17.11 2.62
CA GLY A 479 -20.93 -18.32 3.37
C GLY A 479 -22.43 -18.48 3.59
N VAL A 480 -23.12 -17.40 3.96
CA VAL A 480 -24.60 -17.37 4.11
C VAL A 480 -25.27 -17.70 2.79
N ALA A 481 -24.88 -17.04 1.70
CA ALA A 481 -25.44 -17.27 0.37
C ALA A 481 -25.19 -18.71 -0.13
N ALA A 482 -24.00 -19.25 0.12
CA ALA A 482 -23.66 -20.64 -0.21
C ALA A 482 -24.51 -21.64 0.59
N ALA A 483 -24.74 -21.38 1.89
CA ALA A 483 -25.60 -22.22 2.74
C ALA A 483 -27.05 -22.27 2.21
N GLU A 484 -27.59 -21.13 1.78
CA GLU A 484 -28.92 -21.08 1.17
C GLU A 484 -29.00 -21.88 -0.13
N LYS A 485 -27.98 -21.79 -1.01
CA LYS A 485 -27.92 -22.56 -2.25
C LYS A 485 -27.79 -24.06 -2.00
N ILE A 486 -26.99 -24.47 -1.02
CA ILE A 486 -26.87 -25.87 -0.60
C ILE A 486 -28.23 -26.39 -0.10
N ALA A 487 -28.91 -25.64 0.75
CA ALA A 487 -30.23 -26.02 1.27
C ALA A 487 -31.27 -26.16 0.14
N GLN A 488 -31.27 -25.27 -0.83
CA GLN A 488 -32.14 -25.35 -2.02
C GLN A 488 -31.86 -26.59 -2.89
N LYS A 489 -30.57 -26.94 -3.07
CA LYS A 489 -30.17 -28.08 -3.94
C LYS A 489 -30.34 -29.43 -3.23
N THR A 490 -30.19 -29.52 -1.94
CA THR A 490 -30.10 -30.79 -1.20
C THR A 490 -31.21 -31.04 -0.20
N GLY A 491 -31.92 -29.99 0.23
CA GLY A 491 -32.85 -30.06 1.37
C GLY A 491 -32.13 -30.11 2.74
N ILE A 492 -30.81 -30.08 2.76
CA ILE A 492 -29.99 -30.10 4.01
C ILE A 492 -29.68 -28.67 4.43
N THR A 493 -29.94 -28.32 5.67
CA THR A 493 -29.50 -27.05 6.25
C THR A 493 -28.04 -27.18 6.72
N PRO A 494 -27.08 -26.47 6.13
CA PRO A 494 -25.70 -26.47 6.61
C PRO A 494 -25.55 -25.77 7.96
N THR A 495 -24.57 -26.18 8.76
CA THR A 495 -24.10 -25.39 9.88
C THR A 495 -23.29 -24.21 9.37
N LEU A 496 -23.54 -22.99 9.88
CA LEU A 496 -22.78 -21.79 9.54
C LEU A 496 -22.05 -21.26 10.77
N ILE A 497 -20.74 -20.99 10.59
CA ILE A 497 -19.82 -20.60 11.68
C ILE A 497 -19.07 -19.35 11.28
N ASN A 498 -19.08 -18.35 12.18
CA ASN A 498 -18.20 -17.20 12.13
C ASN A 498 -17.01 -17.46 13.08
N PRO A 499 -15.79 -17.64 12.58
CA PRO A 499 -14.63 -17.95 13.43
C PRO A 499 -14.11 -16.72 14.17
N TYR A 500 -14.24 -15.50 13.65
CA TYR A 500 -13.65 -14.25 14.11
C TYR A 500 -12.11 -14.26 14.22
N TYR A 501 -11.50 -15.37 14.61
CA TYR A 501 -10.06 -15.53 14.87
C TYR A 501 -9.37 -16.20 13.67
N ILE A 502 -8.29 -15.57 13.20
CA ILE A 502 -7.45 -16.12 12.13
C ILE A 502 -6.34 -17.00 12.71
N THR A 503 -5.77 -16.62 13.87
CA THR A 503 -4.56 -17.23 14.42
C THR A 503 -4.79 -18.53 15.16
N GLY A 504 -5.94 -18.75 15.78
CA GLY A 504 -6.24 -19.94 16.56
C GLY A 504 -7.41 -20.76 16.02
N LEU A 505 -7.61 -21.95 16.60
CA LEU A 505 -8.72 -22.84 16.29
C LEU A 505 -9.59 -23.07 17.53
N ASP A 506 -10.92 -23.02 17.37
CA ASP A 506 -11.86 -23.55 18.37
C ASP A 506 -11.95 -25.07 18.24
N THR A 507 -11.03 -25.75 18.89
CA THR A 507 -10.96 -27.23 18.83
C THR A 507 -12.21 -27.90 19.38
N ASP A 508 -12.89 -27.30 20.35
CA ASP A 508 -14.14 -27.85 20.92
C ASP A 508 -15.27 -27.79 19.88
N CYS A 509 -15.42 -26.66 19.21
CA CYS A 509 -16.37 -26.49 18.12
C CYS A 509 -16.07 -27.47 16.97
N LEU A 510 -14.80 -27.53 16.52
CA LEU A 510 -14.40 -28.42 15.42
C LEU A 510 -14.55 -29.91 15.77
N GLU A 511 -14.28 -30.33 17.01
CA GLU A 511 -14.55 -31.70 17.48
C GLU A 511 -16.06 -32.02 17.52
N GLN A 512 -16.89 -31.05 17.88
CA GLN A 512 -18.34 -31.23 17.88
C GLN A 512 -18.88 -31.50 16.47
N LEU A 513 -18.34 -30.84 15.45
CA LEU A 513 -18.74 -31.05 14.04
C LEU A 513 -18.50 -32.49 13.59
N LYS A 514 -17.48 -33.21 14.10
CA LYS A 514 -17.21 -34.63 13.73
C LYS A 514 -18.37 -35.57 14.04
N LYS A 515 -19.34 -35.18 14.88
CA LYS A 515 -20.44 -36.05 15.30
C LYS A 515 -21.52 -36.23 14.24
N ASN A 516 -21.81 -35.15 13.49
CA ASN A 516 -22.93 -35.11 12.54
C ASN A 516 -22.64 -34.35 11.25
N HIS A 517 -21.35 -34.10 10.95
CA HIS A 517 -20.93 -33.48 9.68
C HIS A 517 -19.94 -34.40 8.95
N ARG A 518 -20.10 -34.48 7.64
CA ARG A 518 -19.22 -35.22 6.73
C ARG A 518 -18.28 -34.29 5.97
N VAL A 519 -18.72 -33.05 5.76
CA VAL A 519 -18.00 -32.05 4.96
C VAL A 519 -17.86 -30.76 5.78
N VAL A 520 -16.67 -30.19 5.76
CA VAL A 520 -16.37 -28.85 6.29
C VAL A 520 -15.78 -28.01 5.16
N LEU A 521 -16.43 -26.90 4.87
CA LEU A 521 -15.98 -25.90 3.91
C LEU A 521 -15.42 -24.70 4.66
N THR A 522 -14.28 -24.18 4.22
CA THR A 522 -13.71 -22.93 4.77
C THR A 522 -13.65 -21.88 3.69
N LEU A 523 -14.01 -20.64 4.02
CA LEU A 523 -14.01 -19.52 3.11
C LEU A 523 -13.14 -18.40 3.68
N GLU A 524 -12.16 -17.95 2.89
CA GLU A 524 -11.29 -16.80 3.20
C GLU A 524 -11.01 -15.96 1.95
N ASP A 525 -10.91 -14.67 2.10
CA ASP A 525 -10.64 -13.71 1.02
C ASP A 525 -9.15 -13.35 0.88
N GLY A 526 -8.30 -14.29 1.27
CA GLY A 526 -6.86 -14.28 1.13
C GLY A 526 -6.34 -15.47 0.32
N VAL A 527 -5.03 -15.54 0.17
CA VAL A 527 -4.34 -16.65 -0.51
C VAL A 527 -4.45 -17.92 0.34
N LEU A 528 -4.79 -19.04 -0.31
CA LEU A 528 -4.97 -20.34 0.36
C LEU A 528 -3.69 -20.89 0.98
N ASP A 529 -2.55 -20.75 0.29
CA ASP A 529 -1.26 -21.29 0.74
C ASP A 529 -0.87 -20.65 2.08
N GLY A 530 -0.82 -21.45 3.16
CA GLY A 530 -0.59 -20.96 4.52
C GLY A 530 -1.77 -20.24 5.17
N GLY A 531 -2.94 -20.25 4.52
CA GLY A 531 -4.14 -19.53 4.94
C GLY A 531 -4.87 -20.14 6.14
N PHE A 532 -6.03 -19.57 6.43
CA PHE A 532 -6.89 -19.98 7.53
C PHE A 532 -7.48 -21.37 7.30
N GLY A 533 -7.96 -21.67 6.08
CA GLY A 533 -8.58 -22.95 5.75
C GLY A 533 -7.64 -24.13 5.89
N GLU A 534 -6.37 -23.98 5.57
CA GLU A 534 -5.37 -25.06 5.73
C GLU A 534 -5.18 -25.48 7.19
N LYS A 535 -5.32 -24.57 8.14
CA LYS A 535 -5.25 -24.91 9.58
C LYS A 535 -6.40 -25.84 9.98
N ILE A 536 -7.62 -25.58 9.46
CA ILE A 536 -8.79 -26.43 9.70
C ILE A 536 -8.65 -27.76 8.96
N ALA A 537 -8.18 -27.75 7.70
CA ALA A 537 -7.92 -28.98 6.95
C ALA A 537 -6.90 -29.87 7.66
N ARG A 538 -5.83 -29.30 8.22
CA ARG A 538 -4.84 -30.03 9.04
C ARG A 538 -5.48 -30.64 10.28
N PHE A 539 -6.40 -29.92 10.95
CA PHE A 539 -7.12 -30.45 12.11
C PHE A 539 -7.96 -31.70 11.78
N TYR A 540 -8.56 -31.74 10.59
CA TYR A 540 -9.39 -32.88 10.16
C TYR A 540 -8.60 -33.98 9.42
N GLY A 541 -7.30 -33.78 9.15
CA GLY A 541 -6.50 -34.71 8.31
C GLY A 541 -6.57 -36.18 8.67
N ASP A 542 -6.65 -36.52 9.97
CA ASP A 542 -6.77 -37.89 10.47
C ASP A 542 -8.23 -38.32 10.76
N SER A 543 -9.22 -37.52 10.31
CA SER A 543 -10.63 -37.79 10.57
C SER A 543 -11.38 -38.27 9.32
N LYS A 544 -12.65 -38.65 9.50
CA LYS A 544 -13.55 -38.97 8.37
C LYS A 544 -14.20 -37.73 7.76
N VAL A 545 -14.02 -36.56 8.37
CA VAL A 545 -14.56 -35.31 7.86
C VAL A 545 -13.71 -34.85 6.68
N ARG A 546 -14.34 -34.63 5.55
CA ARG A 546 -13.68 -34.09 4.35
C ARG A 546 -13.68 -32.59 4.41
N THR A 547 -12.56 -31.97 4.11
CA THR A 547 -12.43 -30.52 4.14
C THR A 547 -12.12 -29.98 2.75
N LYS A 548 -12.80 -28.91 2.34
CA LYS A 548 -12.45 -28.13 1.15
C LYS A 548 -12.26 -26.68 1.54
N CYS A 549 -11.09 -26.16 1.18
CA CYS A 549 -10.73 -24.78 1.43
C CYS A 549 -11.02 -23.93 0.17
N PHE A 550 -11.69 -22.81 0.35
CA PHE A 550 -11.99 -21.82 -0.67
C PHE A 550 -11.28 -20.52 -0.33
N GLY A 551 -10.48 -20.02 -1.25
CA GLY A 551 -9.70 -18.80 -1.17
C GLY A 551 -8.97 -18.58 -2.50
N LEU A 552 -8.07 -17.61 -2.54
CA LEU A 552 -7.38 -17.21 -3.75
C LEU A 552 -6.18 -18.10 -4.06
N LYS A 553 -5.84 -18.25 -5.33
CA LYS A 553 -4.57 -18.83 -5.77
C LYS A 553 -3.40 -17.93 -5.35
N LYS A 554 -2.23 -18.55 -5.18
CA LYS A 554 -0.98 -17.85 -4.88
C LYS A 554 -0.38 -17.29 -6.17
N GLU A 555 -0.83 -16.11 -6.56
CA GLU A 555 -0.38 -15.40 -7.75
C GLU A 555 -0.42 -13.89 -7.55
N PHE A 556 0.38 -13.15 -8.30
CA PHE A 556 0.34 -11.70 -8.33
C PHE A 556 -0.74 -11.25 -9.33
N LEU A 557 -1.90 -10.87 -8.78
CA LEU A 557 -2.98 -10.29 -9.57
C LEU A 557 -2.64 -8.83 -9.95
N ASP A 558 -3.06 -8.37 -11.11
CA ASP A 558 -2.87 -6.98 -11.54
C ASP A 558 -4.12 -6.45 -12.24
N ARG A 559 -4.61 -5.30 -11.80
CA ARG A 559 -5.74 -4.55 -12.40
C ARG A 559 -6.93 -5.45 -12.74
N TYR A 560 -7.33 -6.26 -11.79
CA TYR A 560 -8.33 -7.29 -11.94
C TYR A 560 -9.75 -6.80 -11.63
N GLU A 561 -10.72 -7.46 -12.28
CA GLU A 561 -12.12 -7.36 -11.91
C GLU A 561 -12.44 -8.40 -10.82
N VAL A 562 -12.88 -7.94 -9.66
CA VAL A 562 -13.14 -8.81 -8.48
C VAL A 562 -14.08 -9.97 -8.82
N SER A 563 -15.16 -9.72 -9.56
CA SER A 563 -16.14 -10.75 -9.94
C SER A 563 -15.53 -11.86 -10.79
N GLU A 564 -14.54 -11.54 -11.62
CA GLU A 564 -13.82 -12.53 -12.44
C GLU A 564 -12.89 -13.37 -11.59
N VAL A 565 -12.09 -12.73 -10.73
CA VAL A 565 -11.20 -13.42 -9.78
C VAL A 565 -12.00 -14.37 -8.88
N LEU A 566 -13.14 -13.93 -8.33
CA LEU A 566 -13.99 -14.79 -7.52
C LEU A 566 -14.50 -16.00 -8.30
N ARG A 567 -14.96 -15.81 -9.52
CA ARG A 567 -15.45 -16.91 -10.38
C ARG A 567 -14.34 -17.91 -10.73
N GLU A 568 -13.14 -17.44 -11.05
CA GLU A 568 -11.98 -18.27 -11.43
C GLU A 568 -11.41 -19.08 -10.25
N ASN A 569 -11.64 -18.59 -9.04
CA ASN A 569 -11.24 -19.26 -7.80
C ASN A 569 -12.38 -20.08 -7.15
N HIS A 570 -13.50 -20.31 -7.84
CA HIS A 570 -14.68 -21.01 -7.30
C HIS A 570 -15.29 -20.35 -6.06
N LEU A 571 -15.23 -19.02 -5.99
CA LEU A 571 -15.68 -18.20 -4.87
C LEU A 571 -17.06 -17.54 -5.16
N THR A 572 -17.94 -18.23 -5.88
CA THR A 572 -19.36 -17.84 -5.97
C THR A 572 -20.23 -18.80 -5.16
N ALA A 573 -21.37 -18.32 -4.67
CA ALA A 573 -22.30 -19.15 -3.88
C ALA A 573 -22.77 -20.41 -4.64
N GLU A 574 -22.98 -20.29 -5.95
CA GLU A 574 -23.34 -21.40 -6.84
C GLU A 574 -22.24 -22.46 -6.92
N GLN A 575 -20.99 -22.05 -7.18
CA GLN A 575 -19.86 -22.96 -7.32
C GLN A 575 -19.54 -23.67 -6.00
N ILE A 576 -19.56 -22.94 -4.88
CA ILE A 576 -19.36 -23.50 -3.54
C ILE A 576 -20.44 -24.55 -3.24
N ALA A 577 -21.70 -24.26 -3.58
CA ALA A 577 -22.80 -25.20 -3.39
C ALA A 577 -22.68 -26.46 -4.28
N GLU A 578 -22.23 -26.33 -5.52
CA GLU A 578 -21.98 -27.46 -6.44
C GLU A 578 -20.86 -28.36 -5.93
N ASP A 579 -19.76 -27.76 -5.48
CA ASP A 579 -18.65 -28.47 -4.87
C ASP A 579 -19.08 -29.22 -3.60
N ALA A 580 -19.87 -28.58 -2.74
CA ALA A 580 -20.42 -29.19 -1.52
C ALA A 580 -21.31 -30.41 -1.83
N VAL A 581 -22.20 -30.28 -2.82
CA VAL A 581 -23.08 -31.41 -3.28
C VAL A 581 -22.25 -32.57 -3.83
N THR A 582 -21.23 -32.26 -4.61
CA THR A 582 -20.32 -33.29 -5.17
C THR A 582 -19.61 -34.04 -4.04
N MET A 583 -19.09 -33.32 -3.06
CA MET A 583 -18.42 -33.92 -1.89
C MET A 583 -19.35 -34.78 -1.02
N LEU A 584 -20.64 -34.47 -0.94
CA LEU A 584 -21.62 -35.32 -0.23
C LEU A 584 -21.92 -36.62 -0.97
N ALA A 585 -21.90 -36.60 -2.31
CA ALA A 585 -22.22 -37.74 -3.12
C ALA A 585 -21.10 -38.80 -3.18
N GLU A 586 -19.86 -38.38 -2.97
CA GLU A 586 -18.67 -39.23 -2.84
C GLU A 586 -18.52 -39.80 -1.42
#